data_90f7d6c31ea72e4b6d1af6ba71d4dbde
#
_entry.id   90f7d6c31ea72e4b6d1af6ba71d4dbde
#
_cell.length_a   1.000
_cell.length_b   1.000
_cell.length_c   1.000
_cell.angle_alpha   90.00
_cell.angle_beta   90.00
_cell.angle_gamma   90.00
#
_symmetry.space_group_name_H-M   'P 1'
#
loop_
_entity.id
_entity.type
_entity.pdbx_description
1 polymer ?
#
loop_
_entity_poly.entity_id
_entity_poly.type
_entity_poly.pdbx_seq_one_letter_code
_entity_poly.pdbx_strand_id
1 'polypeptide(L)'
;MFNKSLEHIFTKTALSSAFDEISANSLGLDEISYADFKKNFDENANHLTRSLLNATYTPEPLRKINIPKENRNGVRPIGISSIKDKLVQRVLYSELSPYFDETFLSNSYAYRPHKSTYKAINRASSFINENDCWILKADVKDFFESVNHSKLLQILQKHIKDAKIISLISLFLKTGGFLKRDFKEHKIGVNQGDILSPMLSNIYLDLMDRFINKTTDKFVRYADDFIVCFAEKDEATEFEQKLDDFLKLLNLSLNKEKTKVVNINDGFVFLGVRFFGKNRCVDNDKIQKIISNLHSASKEKSNFIDYIDEINAILLTLKNYYLKIIPPNSPQITQIKEHLIDSLAQKIALYKQNKTINSKKEFTIYLEKIDFGVLFGQNEIKDKITLAITKGYDKYLSQKSYDNDSRKINQKRNFYATKIASDSTLHINQIGVHLGLSKNKFVIKQYGKIYKEFPISKISRIIVDSEHISLSSAVIWRCVKEKIHIDFIDKHYVPYATLLAYNSASTQTTHKQAMLLNTPAQLYLATSFVEAKIKNQTN
;
A
#
# COMPACT_ATOMS: atom_id res chain seq x y z
N MET A 1 4.77 -37.76 26.58
CA MET A 1 4.29 -36.64 27.44
C MET A 1 5.50 -35.83 27.89
N PHE A 2 5.45 -34.52 27.80
CA PHE A 2 6.49 -33.62 28.31
C PHE A 2 6.54 -33.72 29.84
N ASN A 3 7.70 -34.06 30.39
CA ASN A 3 7.86 -34.43 31.79
C ASN A 3 8.80 -33.53 32.63
N LYS A 4 9.40 -32.50 32.00
CA LYS A 4 10.18 -31.50 32.74
C LYS A 4 9.26 -30.64 33.62
N SER A 5 9.69 -30.31 34.83
CA SER A 5 8.97 -29.38 35.72
C SER A 5 9.34 -27.93 35.45
N LEU A 6 8.50 -27.00 35.87
CA LEU A 6 8.76 -25.55 35.78
C LEU A 6 10.15 -25.19 36.35
N GLU A 7 10.55 -25.80 37.46
CA GLU A 7 11.85 -25.58 38.10
C GLU A 7 13.03 -25.99 37.25
N HIS A 8 12.88 -27.08 36.47
CA HIS A 8 13.93 -27.55 35.56
C HIS A 8 14.09 -26.68 34.31
N ILE A 9 13.02 -26.03 33.83
CA ILE A 9 13.07 -25.22 32.61
C ILE A 9 13.49 -23.77 32.87
N PHE A 10 13.16 -23.18 34.02
CA PHE A 10 13.50 -21.79 34.37
C PHE A 10 14.80 -21.69 35.14
N THR A 11 15.90 -22.08 34.50
CA THR A 11 17.26 -21.90 35.05
C THR A 11 17.85 -20.55 34.61
N LYS A 12 18.87 -20.07 35.34
CA LYS A 12 19.58 -18.84 34.96
C LYS A 12 20.19 -18.96 33.52
N THR A 13 20.71 -20.13 33.19
CA THR A 13 21.26 -20.41 31.85
C THR A 13 20.17 -20.32 30.76
N ALA A 14 19.01 -20.92 31.01
CA ALA A 14 17.89 -20.85 30.06
C ALA A 14 17.39 -19.41 29.85
N LEU A 15 17.32 -18.62 30.92
CA LEU A 15 16.95 -17.20 30.86
C LEU A 15 18.00 -16.39 30.08
N SER A 16 19.30 -16.64 30.28
CA SER A 16 20.36 -15.97 29.53
C SER A 16 20.30 -16.29 28.03
N SER A 17 20.18 -17.57 27.67
CA SER A 17 20.04 -17.97 26.25
C SER A 17 18.79 -17.37 25.61
N ALA A 18 17.65 -17.38 26.33
CA ALA A 18 16.41 -16.79 25.85
C ALA A 18 16.51 -15.27 25.66
N PHE A 19 17.29 -14.58 26.52
CA PHE A 19 17.49 -13.14 26.44
C PHE A 19 18.23 -12.73 25.15
N ASP A 20 19.22 -13.52 24.72
CA ASP A 20 19.96 -13.27 23.48
C ASP A 20 19.09 -13.47 22.22
N GLU A 21 18.00 -14.22 22.34
CA GLU A 21 17.08 -14.53 21.22
C GLU A 21 15.88 -13.58 21.09
N ILE A 22 15.58 -12.79 22.13
CA ILE A 22 14.44 -11.85 22.06
C ILE A 22 14.80 -10.57 21.31
N SER A 23 13.83 -10.04 20.55
CA SER A 23 14.01 -8.79 19.81
C SER A 23 14.13 -7.57 20.75
N ALA A 24 15.16 -6.76 20.53
CA ALA A 24 15.44 -5.53 21.26
C ALA A 24 14.52 -4.33 20.88
N ASN A 25 13.72 -4.43 19.81
CA ASN A 25 13.20 -3.25 19.11
C ASN A 25 11.81 -2.77 19.54
N SER A 26 11.20 -3.34 20.60
CA SER A 26 9.86 -2.93 21.02
C SER A 26 9.71 -2.89 22.53
N LEU A 27 9.19 -1.78 23.05
CA LEU A 27 8.91 -1.56 24.45
C LEU A 27 7.51 -2.05 24.82
N GLY A 28 7.38 -2.73 25.98
CA GLY A 28 6.10 -3.05 26.59
C GLY A 28 5.39 -1.82 27.15
N LEU A 29 4.39 -2.03 28.00
CA LEU A 29 3.74 -0.95 28.77
C LEU A 29 4.60 -0.43 29.91
N ASP A 30 5.50 -1.27 30.41
CA ASP A 30 6.49 -0.93 31.45
C ASP A 30 7.59 0.00 30.97
N GLU A 31 7.65 0.26 29.65
CA GLU A 31 8.65 1.10 29.00
C GLU A 31 10.11 0.68 29.24
N ILE A 32 10.34 -0.52 29.78
CA ILE A 32 11.68 -1.05 30.04
C ILE A 32 12.30 -1.48 28.70
N SER A 33 13.45 -0.87 28.35
CA SER A 33 14.18 -1.23 27.14
C SER A 33 15.03 -2.49 27.35
N TYR A 34 15.42 -3.13 26.25
CA TYR A 34 16.37 -4.25 26.26
C TYR A 34 17.68 -3.87 26.95
N ALA A 35 18.19 -2.67 26.68
CA ALA A 35 19.43 -2.19 27.30
C ALA A 35 19.30 -1.98 28.81
N ASP A 36 18.14 -1.46 29.28
CA ASP A 36 17.90 -1.26 30.71
C ASP A 36 17.73 -2.58 31.45
N PHE A 37 17.02 -3.55 30.85
CA PHE A 37 16.90 -4.89 31.43
C PHE A 37 18.25 -5.59 31.49
N LYS A 38 19.11 -5.43 30.47
CA LYS A 38 20.45 -6.02 30.38
C LYS A 38 21.38 -5.50 31.48
N LYS A 39 21.32 -4.22 31.83
CA LYS A 39 22.16 -3.63 32.87
C LYS A 39 22.06 -4.36 34.23
N ASN A 40 20.83 -4.83 34.54
CA ASN A 40 20.54 -5.50 35.82
C ASN A 40 20.05 -6.94 35.58
N PHE A 41 20.59 -7.60 34.55
CA PHE A 41 20.09 -8.91 34.12
C PHE A 41 20.06 -9.95 35.24
N ASP A 42 21.14 -10.07 36.00
CA ASP A 42 21.24 -11.06 37.08
C ASP A 42 20.21 -10.87 38.19
N GLU A 43 19.95 -9.64 38.58
CA GLU A 43 18.93 -9.30 39.55
C GLU A 43 17.53 -9.57 39.02
N ASN A 44 17.25 -9.09 37.81
CA ASN A 44 15.98 -9.30 37.11
C ASN A 44 15.69 -10.80 36.88
N ALA A 45 16.68 -11.57 36.44
CA ALA A 45 16.54 -13.02 36.25
C ALA A 45 16.26 -13.76 37.54
N ASN A 46 16.99 -13.42 38.62
CA ASN A 46 16.77 -14.02 39.95
C ASN A 46 15.38 -13.69 40.50
N HIS A 47 14.94 -12.42 40.37
CA HIS A 47 13.60 -12.01 40.79
C HIS A 47 12.53 -12.76 39.98
N LEU A 48 12.70 -12.84 38.65
CA LEU A 48 11.79 -13.54 37.76
C LEU A 48 11.68 -15.02 38.11
N THR A 49 12.80 -15.71 38.30
CA THR A 49 12.82 -17.12 38.70
C THR A 49 12.07 -17.32 40.03
N ARG A 50 12.35 -16.52 41.03
CA ARG A 50 11.66 -16.61 42.33
C ARG A 50 10.15 -16.42 42.21
N SER A 51 9.71 -15.43 41.42
CA SER A 51 8.29 -15.16 41.23
C SER A 51 7.57 -16.30 40.49
N LEU A 52 8.22 -16.92 39.51
CA LEU A 52 7.69 -18.08 38.79
C LEU A 52 7.57 -19.31 39.71
N LEU A 53 8.62 -19.63 40.48
CA LEU A 53 8.62 -20.79 41.37
C LEU A 53 7.62 -20.65 42.53
N ASN A 54 7.45 -19.45 43.04
CA ASN A 54 6.52 -19.13 44.14
C ASN A 54 5.07 -18.89 43.63
N ALA A 55 4.82 -19.04 42.34
CA ALA A 55 3.52 -18.78 41.70
C ALA A 55 2.98 -17.35 41.93
N THR A 56 3.86 -16.37 42.16
CA THR A 56 3.51 -14.96 42.28
C THR A 56 3.71 -14.16 41.01
N TYR A 57 4.21 -14.80 39.95
CA TYR A 57 4.40 -14.16 38.65
C TYR A 57 3.07 -13.81 38.02
N THR A 58 2.97 -12.58 37.52
CA THR A 58 1.84 -12.10 36.74
C THR A 58 2.37 -11.40 35.48
N PRO A 59 1.92 -11.79 34.27
CA PRO A 59 2.27 -11.08 33.05
C PRO A 59 1.76 -9.64 33.06
N GLU A 60 2.51 -8.72 32.47
CA GLU A 60 2.05 -7.36 32.25
C GLU A 60 1.01 -7.30 31.13
N PRO A 61 0.05 -6.37 31.21
CA PRO A 61 -0.86 -6.13 30.10
C PRO A 61 -0.09 -5.76 28.81
N LEU A 62 -0.60 -6.17 27.67
CA LEU A 62 0.02 -5.92 26.37
C LEU A 62 -0.18 -4.46 25.93
N ARG A 63 0.84 -3.87 25.35
CA ARG A 63 0.70 -2.65 24.56
C ARG A 63 0.22 -3.03 23.16
N LYS A 64 -1.04 -2.73 22.80
CA LYS A 64 -1.59 -3.07 21.50
C LYS A 64 -1.37 -1.93 20.49
N ILE A 65 -0.92 -2.30 19.28
CA ILE A 65 -0.79 -1.40 18.14
C ILE A 65 -1.58 -1.98 16.97
N ASN A 66 -2.18 -1.10 16.17
CA ASN A 66 -2.91 -1.51 14.97
C ASN A 66 -2.00 -1.43 13.75
N ILE A 67 -1.84 -2.56 13.06
CA ILE A 67 -1.12 -2.65 11.77
C ILE A 67 -2.15 -2.84 10.66
N PRO A 68 -2.07 -2.07 9.54
CA PRO A 68 -2.97 -2.26 8.40
C PRO A 68 -2.88 -3.69 7.85
N LYS A 69 -4.02 -4.31 7.52
CA LYS A 69 -4.03 -5.59 6.79
C LYS A 69 -3.48 -5.39 5.36
N GLU A 70 -2.94 -6.45 4.75
CA GLU A 70 -2.32 -6.37 3.41
C GLU A 70 -3.22 -5.74 2.34
N ASN A 71 -4.52 -6.01 2.39
CA ASN A 71 -5.52 -5.48 1.44
C ASN A 71 -5.98 -4.05 1.79
N ARG A 72 -5.39 -3.39 2.81
CA ARG A 72 -5.81 -2.09 3.37
C ARG A 72 -7.26 -2.04 3.90
N ASN A 73 -7.99 -3.14 3.86
CA ASN A 73 -9.34 -3.27 4.41
C ASN A 73 -9.26 -3.78 5.85
N GLY A 74 -9.15 -2.85 6.80
CA GLY A 74 -9.10 -3.13 8.22
C GLY A 74 -7.69 -3.13 8.82
N VAL A 75 -7.65 -3.31 10.14
CA VAL A 75 -6.42 -3.32 10.95
C VAL A 75 -6.28 -4.66 11.69
N ARG A 76 -5.04 -5.01 12.00
CA ARG A 76 -4.70 -6.18 12.82
C ARG A 76 -4.09 -5.66 14.12
N PRO A 77 -4.70 -5.91 15.28
CA PRO A 77 -4.11 -5.53 16.56
C PRO A 77 -2.95 -6.49 16.91
N ILE A 78 -1.75 -5.95 17.05
CA ILE A 78 -0.56 -6.69 17.50
C ILE A 78 -0.28 -6.31 18.95
N GLY A 79 -0.14 -7.32 19.82
CA GLY A 79 0.26 -7.15 21.21
C GLY A 79 1.79 -7.11 21.35
N ILE A 80 2.29 -6.19 22.15
CA ILE A 80 3.69 -6.08 22.50
C ILE A 80 3.82 -6.36 23.99
N SER A 81 4.46 -7.48 24.33
CA SER A 81 4.74 -7.91 25.69
C SER A 81 5.95 -7.14 26.27
N SER A 82 6.02 -7.04 27.59
CA SER A 82 7.20 -6.56 28.32
C SER A 82 8.42 -7.46 28.05
N ILE A 83 9.62 -6.96 28.35
CA ILE A 83 10.85 -7.76 28.19
C ILE A 83 10.82 -8.99 29.10
N LYS A 84 10.38 -8.86 30.34
CA LYS A 84 10.26 -9.99 31.28
C LYS A 84 9.30 -11.07 30.74
N ASP A 85 8.18 -10.67 30.13
CA ASP A 85 7.18 -11.59 29.63
C ASP A 85 7.66 -12.29 28.35
N LYS A 86 8.34 -11.54 27.46
CA LYS A 86 9.02 -12.13 26.29
C LYS A 86 10.03 -13.19 26.72
N LEU A 87 10.78 -12.91 27.77
CA LEU A 87 11.80 -13.83 28.29
C LEU A 87 11.17 -15.13 28.80
N VAL A 88 10.10 -15.03 29.60
CA VAL A 88 9.36 -16.19 30.09
C VAL A 88 8.74 -16.99 28.94
N GLN A 89 8.11 -16.32 28.01
CA GLN A 89 7.53 -16.97 26.83
C GLN A 89 8.60 -17.64 25.97
N ARG A 90 9.80 -17.04 25.81
CA ARG A 90 10.88 -17.61 25.01
C ARG A 90 11.44 -18.89 25.67
N VAL A 91 11.63 -18.91 26.99
CA VAL A 91 12.04 -20.13 27.71
C VAL A 91 11.01 -21.25 27.52
N LEU A 92 9.70 -20.94 27.73
CA LEU A 92 8.63 -21.92 27.51
C LEU A 92 8.63 -22.43 26.06
N TYR A 93 8.78 -21.54 25.08
CA TYR A 93 8.81 -21.90 23.68
C TYR A 93 10.00 -22.80 23.36
N SER A 94 11.21 -22.47 23.81
CA SER A 94 12.43 -23.23 23.54
C SER A 94 12.36 -24.65 24.11
N GLU A 95 11.70 -24.82 25.27
CA GLU A 95 11.54 -26.12 25.91
C GLU A 95 10.39 -26.95 25.32
N LEU A 96 9.27 -26.32 25.00
CA LEU A 96 8.06 -27.03 24.55
C LEU A 96 8.04 -27.28 23.03
N SER A 97 8.62 -26.37 22.25
CA SER A 97 8.55 -26.44 20.79
C SER A 97 9.14 -27.72 20.19
N PRO A 98 10.32 -28.23 20.63
CA PRO A 98 10.87 -29.47 20.11
C PRO A 98 9.94 -30.67 20.36
N TYR A 99 9.38 -30.76 21.57
CA TYR A 99 8.44 -31.83 21.92
C TYR A 99 7.17 -31.80 21.05
N PHE A 100 6.54 -30.62 20.90
CA PHE A 100 5.32 -30.53 20.09
C PHE A 100 5.62 -30.71 18.60
N ASP A 101 6.77 -30.23 18.08
CA ASP A 101 7.12 -30.39 16.68
C ASP A 101 7.20 -31.85 16.25
N GLU A 102 7.66 -32.74 17.13
CA GLU A 102 7.68 -34.19 16.90
C GLU A 102 6.26 -34.79 16.84
N THR A 103 5.26 -34.17 17.48
CA THR A 103 3.88 -34.68 17.50
C THR A 103 3.07 -34.25 16.29
N PHE A 104 3.44 -33.16 15.64
CA PHE A 104 2.70 -32.60 14.51
C PHE A 104 2.88 -33.41 13.22
N LEU A 105 1.82 -33.49 12.43
CA LEU A 105 1.88 -34.10 11.11
C LEU A 105 2.86 -33.35 10.19
N SER A 106 3.46 -34.10 9.24
CA SER A 106 4.41 -33.54 8.27
C SER A 106 3.79 -32.48 7.35
N ASN A 107 2.47 -32.44 7.23
CA ASN A 107 1.65 -31.60 6.37
C ASN A 107 1.44 -30.17 6.90
N SER A 108 1.79 -29.91 8.17
CA SER A 108 1.78 -28.59 8.80
C SER A 108 3.16 -27.92 8.67
N TYR A 109 3.20 -26.65 8.22
CA TYR A 109 4.46 -25.99 7.84
C TYR A 109 4.76 -24.69 8.56
N ALA A 110 3.76 -23.89 8.92
CA ALA A 110 4.02 -22.58 9.54
C ALA A 110 4.58 -22.70 10.95
N TYR A 111 5.47 -21.80 11.33
CA TYR A 111 5.99 -21.63 12.69
C TYR A 111 6.71 -22.87 13.25
N ARG A 112 7.26 -23.70 12.39
CA ARG A 112 7.94 -24.95 12.77
C ARG A 112 9.41 -24.91 12.36
N PRO A 113 10.32 -25.47 13.19
CA PRO A 113 11.73 -25.64 12.82
C PRO A 113 11.87 -26.42 11.52
N HIS A 114 12.85 -26.05 10.70
CA HIS A 114 13.15 -26.74 9.43
C HIS A 114 12.02 -26.81 8.39
N LYS A 115 10.86 -26.20 8.65
CA LYS A 115 9.77 -25.99 7.69
C LYS A 115 9.82 -24.59 7.10
N SER A 116 9.24 -24.40 5.93
CA SER A 116 9.20 -23.08 5.29
C SER A 116 8.03 -23.01 4.30
N THR A 117 7.67 -21.79 3.93
CA THR A 117 6.67 -21.52 2.87
C THR A 117 7.06 -22.22 1.56
N TYR A 118 8.35 -22.19 1.19
CA TYR A 118 8.85 -22.86 0.00
C TYR A 118 8.64 -24.39 0.06
N LYS A 119 8.91 -25.03 1.23
CA LYS A 119 8.66 -26.47 1.42
C LYS A 119 7.18 -26.79 1.35
N ALA A 120 6.30 -25.93 1.89
CA ALA A 120 4.85 -26.07 1.78
C ALA A 120 4.38 -26.02 0.32
N ILE A 121 4.87 -25.04 -0.46
CA ILE A 121 4.57 -24.89 -1.88
C ILE A 121 5.04 -26.12 -2.67
N ASN A 122 6.25 -26.63 -2.41
CA ASN A 122 6.76 -27.82 -3.08
C ASN A 122 5.95 -29.08 -2.72
N ARG A 123 5.51 -29.21 -1.47
CA ARG A 123 4.61 -30.31 -1.08
C ARG A 123 3.27 -30.20 -1.79
N ALA A 124 2.69 -29.00 -1.88
CA ALA A 124 1.48 -28.78 -2.67
C ALA A 124 1.70 -29.20 -4.13
N SER A 125 2.80 -28.75 -4.74
CA SER A 125 3.14 -29.12 -6.13
C SER A 125 3.28 -30.62 -6.33
N SER A 126 3.76 -31.39 -5.35
CA SER A 126 4.00 -32.84 -5.52
C SER A 126 2.73 -33.63 -5.78
N PHE A 127 1.63 -33.30 -5.11
CA PHE A 127 0.36 -34.02 -5.33
C PHE A 127 -0.57 -33.38 -6.37
N ILE A 128 -0.32 -32.13 -6.74
CA ILE A 128 -1.03 -31.46 -7.84
C ILE A 128 -0.56 -31.99 -9.21
N ASN A 129 0.72 -32.37 -9.32
CA ASN A 129 1.30 -32.81 -10.60
C ASN A 129 0.85 -34.24 -11.05
N GLU A 130 0.20 -35.00 -10.18
CA GLU A 130 -0.07 -36.41 -10.43
C GLU A 130 -1.30 -36.67 -11.33
N ASN A 131 -2.35 -35.83 -11.27
CA ASN A 131 -3.56 -35.98 -12.12
C ASN A 131 -4.45 -34.71 -12.05
N ASP A 132 -5.49 -34.65 -12.87
CA ASP A 132 -6.60 -33.71 -12.68
C ASP A 132 -7.18 -33.92 -11.29
N CYS A 133 -7.14 -32.87 -10.47
CA CYS A 133 -7.62 -32.94 -9.10
C CYS A 133 -8.46 -31.72 -8.73
N TRP A 134 -9.30 -31.91 -7.75
CA TRP A 134 -10.10 -30.84 -7.13
C TRP A 134 -9.46 -30.42 -5.82
N ILE A 135 -9.28 -29.13 -5.68
CA ILE A 135 -8.63 -28.53 -4.53
C ILE A 135 -9.68 -27.84 -3.67
N LEU A 136 -9.85 -28.33 -2.44
CA LEU A 136 -10.48 -27.54 -1.39
C LEU A 136 -9.41 -26.58 -0.86
N LYS A 137 -9.49 -25.32 -1.25
CA LYS A 137 -8.72 -24.24 -0.65
C LYS A 137 -9.55 -23.58 0.43
N ALA A 138 -9.02 -23.47 1.65
CA ALA A 138 -9.76 -22.94 2.77
C ALA A 138 -8.86 -22.18 3.76
N ASP A 139 -9.50 -21.33 4.55
CA ASP A 139 -8.89 -20.48 5.58
C ASP A 139 -9.82 -20.52 6.82
N VAL A 140 -9.26 -20.64 8.01
CA VAL A 140 -10.04 -20.60 9.24
C VAL A 140 -10.34 -19.14 9.60
N LYS A 141 -11.64 -18.84 9.73
CA LYS A 141 -12.10 -17.48 10.00
C LYS A 141 -11.57 -16.96 11.34
N ASP A 142 -10.93 -15.81 11.31
CA ASP A 142 -10.43 -15.07 12.49
C ASP A 142 -9.77 -15.99 13.55
N PHE A 143 -8.95 -16.94 13.07
CA PHE A 143 -8.45 -18.06 13.87
C PHE A 143 -7.81 -17.61 15.19
N PHE A 144 -6.86 -16.65 15.13
CA PHE A 144 -6.15 -16.17 16.33
C PHE A 144 -7.11 -15.58 17.37
N GLU A 145 -8.22 -15.02 16.96
CA GLU A 145 -9.24 -14.41 17.81
C GLU A 145 -10.28 -15.43 18.31
N SER A 146 -10.30 -16.64 17.73
CA SER A 146 -11.35 -17.64 17.97
C SER A 146 -10.91 -18.82 18.83
N VAL A 147 -9.62 -18.97 19.15
CA VAL A 147 -9.09 -20.10 19.93
C VAL A 147 -9.73 -20.15 21.31
N ASN A 148 -10.39 -21.27 21.63
CA ASN A 148 -11.01 -21.46 22.93
C ASN A 148 -9.97 -21.87 23.99
N HIS A 149 -9.77 -21.04 25.01
CA HIS A 149 -8.77 -21.25 26.06
C HIS A 149 -8.96 -22.59 26.79
N SER A 150 -10.20 -22.90 27.17
CA SER A 150 -10.48 -24.14 27.92
C SER A 150 -10.12 -25.39 27.10
N LYS A 151 -10.46 -25.41 25.82
CA LYS A 151 -10.10 -26.51 24.91
C LYS A 151 -8.59 -26.59 24.70
N LEU A 152 -7.92 -25.47 24.48
CA LEU A 152 -6.47 -25.44 24.33
C LEU A 152 -5.78 -25.98 25.57
N LEU A 153 -6.20 -25.55 26.77
CA LEU A 153 -5.65 -26.03 28.03
C LEU A 153 -5.92 -27.54 28.23
N GLN A 154 -7.10 -28.04 27.85
CA GLN A 154 -7.38 -29.48 27.87
C GLN A 154 -6.45 -30.28 26.93
N ILE A 155 -6.12 -29.75 25.74
CA ILE A 155 -5.15 -30.37 24.86
C ILE A 155 -3.77 -30.38 25.51
N LEU A 156 -3.31 -29.25 26.04
CA LEU A 156 -2.03 -29.12 26.71
C LEU A 156 -1.87 -30.06 27.91
N GLN A 157 -2.93 -30.25 28.72
CA GLN A 157 -2.96 -31.19 29.85
C GLN A 157 -2.71 -32.65 29.45
N LYS A 158 -3.07 -33.04 28.21
CA LYS A 158 -2.76 -34.39 27.71
C LYS A 158 -1.28 -34.56 27.34
N HIS A 159 -0.56 -33.48 27.13
CA HIS A 159 0.82 -33.48 26.66
C HIS A 159 1.82 -33.05 27.73
N ILE A 160 1.46 -32.15 28.63
CA ILE A 160 2.34 -31.56 29.66
C ILE A 160 1.96 -32.10 31.04
N LYS A 161 2.92 -32.69 31.73
CA LYS A 161 2.68 -33.29 33.05
C LYS A 161 2.60 -32.24 34.17
N ASP A 162 3.41 -31.19 34.07
CA ASP A 162 3.49 -30.17 35.15
C ASP A 162 2.34 -29.15 35.05
N ALA A 163 1.47 -29.15 36.07
CA ALA A 163 0.34 -28.22 36.14
C ALA A 163 0.77 -26.74 36.30
N LYS A 164 1.94 -26.46 36.84
CA LYS A 164 2.48 -25.09 36.96
C LYS A 164 2.75 -24.49 35.57
N ILE A 165 3.27 -25.29 34.62
CA ILE A 165 3.48 -24.87 33.23
C ILE A 165 2.13 -24.55 32.56
N ILE A 166 1.12 -25.41 32.74
CA ILE A 166 -0.23 -25.17 32.21
C ILE A 166 -0.83 -23.87 32.79
N SER A 167 -0.68 -23.68 34.10
CA SER A 167 -1.15 -22.46 34.78
C SER A 167 -0.47 -21.21 34.21
N LEU A 168 0.85 -21.26 33.99
CA LEU A 168 1.63 -20.16 33.42
C LEU A 168 1.18 -19.83 31.98
N ILE A 169 0.96 -20.84 31.14
CA ILE A 169 0.39 -20.64 29.79
C ILE A 169 -1.01 -20.01 29.90
N SER A 170 -1.83 -20.47 30.86
CA SER A 170 -3.17 -19.89 31.07
C SER A 170 -3.12 -18.40 31.46
N LEU A 171 -2.12 -17.96 32.22
CA LEU A 171 -1.91 -16.54 32.53
C LEU A 171 -1.65 -15.75 31.25
N PHE A 172 -0.76 -16.20 30.36
CA PHE A 172 -0.48 -15.53 29.09
C PHE A 172 -1.72 -15.49 28.19
N LEU A 173 -2.49 -16.57 28.10
CA LEU A 173 -3.73 -16.60 27.31
C LEU A 173 -4.75 -15.56 27.80
N LYS A 174 -4.85 -15.35 29.11
CA LYS A 174 -5.80 -14.40 29.72
C LYS A 174 -5.29 -12.97 29.74
N THR A 175 -4.00 -12.74 29.44
CA THR A 175 -3.41 -11.41 29.49
C THR A 175 -4.10 -10.47 28.50
N GLY A 176 -4.82 -9.49 29.03
CA GLY A 176 -5.41 -8.41 28.26
C GLY A 176 -4.39 -7.38 27.79
N GLY A 177 -4.86 -6.32 27.17
CA GLY A 177 -3.95 -5.28 26.70
C GLY A 177 -4.63 -3.96 26.45
N PHE A 178 -3.82 -2.91 26.43
CA PHE A 178 -4.25 -1.55 26.16
C PHE A 178 -4.03 -1.17 24.70
N LEU A 179 -5.10 -0.73 24.04
CA LEU A 179 -5.04 -0.01 22.79
C LEU A 179 -5.27 1.48 23.10
N LYS A 180 -4.20 2.28 23.08
CA LYS A 180 -4.21 3.65 23.63
C LYS A 180 -4.58 3.62 25.12
N ARG A 181 -5.77 4.10 25.51
CA ARG A 181 -6.26 4.13 26.90
C ARG A 181 -7.33 3.06 27.19
N ASP A 182 -7.77 2.32 26.18
CA ASP A 182 -8.84 1.32 26.33
C ASP A 182 -8.25 -0.05 26.64
N PHE A 183 -8.54 -0.58 27.85
CA PHE A 183 -8.18 -1.93 28.22
C PHE A 183 -9.20 -2.93 27.66
N LYS A 184 -8.70 -4.01 27.07
CA LYS A 184 -9.52 -5.14 26.62
C LYS A 184 -9.02 -6.43 27.26
N GLU A 185 -9.90 -7.09 28.00
CA GLU A 185 -9.66 -8.45 28.48
C GLU A 185 -9.53 -9.44 27.32
N HIS A 186 -8.76 -10.49 27.54
CA HIS A 186 -8.56 -11.56 26.58
C HIS A 186 -9.23 -12.85 27.07
N LYS A 187 -10.52 -13.04 26.72
CA LYS A 187 -11.32 -14.19 27.17
C LYS A 187 -11.26 -15.38 26.21
N ILE A 188 -10.99 -15.13 24.96
CA ILE A 188 -10.84 -16.10 23.88
C ILE A 188 -9.73 -15.64 22.94
N GLY A 189 -9.17 -16.54 22.17
CA GLY A 189 -8.12 -16.25 21.19
C GLY A 189 -6.72 -16.39 21.77
N VAL A 190 -5.73 -16.21 20.91
CA VAL A 190 -4.31 -16.08 21.27
C VAL A 190 -3.79 -14.73 20.79
N ASN A 191 -2.95 -14.11 21.59
CA ASN A 191 -2.47 -12.77 21.29
C ASN A 191 -1.55 -12.77 20.05
N GLN A 192 -1.89 -11.99 19.05
CA GLN A 192 -1.01 -11.77 17.90
C GLN A 192 0.19 -10.91 18.36
N GLY A 193 1.40 -11.47 18.26
CA GLY A 193 2.65 -10.83 18.70
C GLY A 193 3.35 -11.53 19.86
N ASP A 194 2.67 -12.39 20.60
CA ASP A 194 3.28 -13.22 21.64
C ASP A 194 4.11 -14.37 21.04
N ILE A 195 5.22 -14.71 21.70
CA ILE A 195 6.17 -15.75 21.26
C ILE A 195 5.54 -17.14 21.28
N LEU A 196 4.66 -17.39 22.24
CA LEU A 196 3.98 -18.69 22.39
C LEU A 196 2.84 -18.90 21.40
N SER A 197 2.19 -17.83 20.93
CA SER A 197 0.96 -17.92 20.14
C SER A 197 1.08 -18.75 18.87
N PRO A 198 2.15 -18.71 18.08
CA PRO A 198 2.31 -19.55 16.90
C PRO A 198 2.34 -21.05 17.21
N MET A 199 3.05 -21.46 18.28
CA MET A 199 3.11 -22.84 18.73
C MET A 199 1.76 -23.30 19.24
N LEU A 200 1.11 -22.51 20.11
CA LEU A 200 -0.22 -22.81 20.65
C LEU A 200 -1.27 -22.93 19.54
N SER A 201 -1.16 -22.12 18.50
CA SER A 201 -1.97 -22.18 17.29
C SER A 201 -1.82 -23.52 16.57
N ASN A 202 -0.60 -23.98 16.37
CA ASN A 202 -0.34 -25.29 15.77
C ASN A 202 -0.85 -26.43 16.63
N ILE A 203 -0.72 -26.37 17.95
CA ILE A 203 -1.27 -27.39 18.89
C ILE A 203 -2.79 -27.47 18.75
N TYR A 204 -3.46 -26.34 18.62
CA TYR A 204 -4.92 -26.33 18.47
C TYR A 204 -5.37 -26.86 17.10
N LEU A 205 -4.68 -26.46 16.03
CA LEU A 205 -5.00 -26.88 14.65
C LEU A 205 -4.54 -28.30 14.32
N ASP A 206 -3.67 -28.93 15.12
CA ASP A 206 -3.27 -30.33 14.94
C ASP A 206 -4.47 -31.28 15.01
N LEU A 207 -5.52 -30.93 15.78
CA LEU A 207 -6.77 -31.68 15.78
C LEU A 207 -7.45 -31.67 14.40
N MET A 208 -7.45 -30.54 13.71
CA MET A 208 -7.94 -30.41 12.35
C MET A 208 -7.05 -31.19 11.37
N ASP A 209 -5.73 -31.07 11.50
CA ASP A 209 -4.79 -31.82 10.66
C ASP A 209 -5.02 -33.32 10.76
N ARG A 210 -5.20 -33.84 11.97
CA ARG A 210 -5.53 -35.26 12.19
C ARG A 210 -6.89 -35.64 11.65
N PHE A 211 -7.88 -34.76 11.70
CA PHE A 211 -9.18 -35.00 11.07
C PHE A 211 -9.03 -35.08 9.56
N ILE A 212 -8.34 -34.18 8.91
CA ILE A 212 -8.08 -34.23 7.47
C ILE A 212 -7.31 -35.48 7.09
N ASN A 213 -6.28 -35.84 7.85
CA ASN A 213 -5.42 -37.00 7.58
C ASN A 213 -6.12 -38.34 7.66
N LYS A 214 -7.28 -38.44 8.32
CA LYS A 214 -8.13 -39.65 8.29
C LYS A 214 -8.78 -39.88 6.92
N THR A 215 -8.96 -38.81 6.13
CA THR A 215 -9.60 -38.90 4.81
C THR A 215 -8.53 -38.92 3.71
N THR A 216 -7.52 -38.07 3.81
CA THR A 216 -6.43 -37.98 2.82
C THR A 216 -5.15 -37.41 3.43
N ASP A 217 -4.01 -37.90 2.99
CA ASP A 217 -2.70 -37.34 3.31
C ASP A 217 -2.26 -36.24 2.34
N LYS A 218 -3.05 -36.00 1.27
CA LYS A 218 -2.79 -35.00 0.24
C LYS A 218 -3.30 -33.63 0.68
N PHE A 219 -2.73 -33.06 1.74
CA PHE A 219 -3.05 -31.72 2.20
C PHE A 219 -1.78 -30.98 2.64
N VAL A 220 -1.86 -29.65 2.67
CA VAL A 220 -0.84 -28.76 3.20
C VAL A 220 -1.51 -27.65 3.99
N ARG A 221 -1.08 -27.47 5.24
CA ARG A 221 -1.48 -26.32 6.07
C ARG A 221 -0.30 -25.39 6.34
N TYR A 222 -0.56 -24.11 6.22
CA TYR A 222 0.36 -23.03 6.62
C TYR A 222 -0.38 -22.03 7.50
N ALA A 223 -0.23 -22.13 8.80
CA ALA A 223 -1.04 -21.44 9.81
C ALA A 223 -2.52 -21.79 9.69
N ASP A 224 -3.37 -20.82 9.40
CA ASP A 224 -4.81 -20.93 9.16
C ASP A 224 -5.19 -21.17 7.69
N ASP A 225 -4.28 -20.96 6.74
CA ASP A 225 -4.48 -21.18 5.29
C ASP A 225 -4.08 -22.62 4.92
N PHE A 226 -4.95 -23.36 4.24
CA PHE A 226 -4.66 -24.75 3.87
C PHE A 226 -5.34 -25.17 2.56
N ILE A 227 -4.79 -26.22 1.98
CA ILE A 227 -5.36 -26.88 0.80
C ILE A 227 -5.47 -28.39 1.05
N VAL A 228 -6.51 -29.00 0.51
CA VAL A 228 -6.73 -30.46 0.49
C VAL A 228 -7.04 -30.87 -0.94
N CYS A 229 -6.41 -31.96 -1.43
CA CYS A 229 -6.58 -32.44 -2.79
C CYS A 229 -7.46 -33.70 -2.80
N PHE A 230 -8.43 -33.72 -3.73
CA PHE A 230 -9.36 -34.81 -3.99
C PHE A 230 -9.35 -35.19 -5.47
N ALA A 231 -9.76 -36.43 -5.79
CA ALA A 231 -9.93 -36.85 -7.17
C ALA A 231 -11.19 -36.23 -7.80
N GLU A 232 -12.28 -36.19 -7.04
CA GLU A 232 -13.59 -35.78 -7.53
C GLU A 232 -14.10 -34.51 -6.82
N LYS A 233 -14.91 -33.72 -7.54
CA LYS A 233 -15.51 -32.49 -7.01
C LYS A 233 -16.45 -32.76 -5.85
N ASP A 234 -17.27 -33.80 -5.98
CA ASP A 234 -18.30 -34.13 -5.00
C ASP A 234 -17.66 -34.55 -3.67
N GLU A 235 -16.55 -35.31 -3.72
CA GLU A 235 -15.74 -35.63 -2.54
C GLU A 235 -15.22 -34.39 -1.82
N ALA A 236 -14.68 -33.43 -2.58
CA ALA A 236 -14.15 -32.18 -2.03
C ALA A 236 -15.26 -31.35 -1.38
N THR A 237 -16.44 -31.29 -2.02
CA THR A 237 -17.59 -30.52 -1.52
C THR A 237 -18.20 -31.17 -0.27
N GLU A 238 -18.36 -32.49 -0.26
CA GLU A 238 -18.82 -33.21 0.92
C GLU A 238 -17.84 -33.07 2.09
N PHE A 239 -16.55 -33.14 1.79
CA PHE A 239 -15.52 -32.99 2.81
C PHE A 239 -15.47 -31.57 3.39
N GLU A 240 -15.69 -30.52 2.60
CA GLU A 240 -15.82 -29.14 3.08
C GLU A 240 -16.89 -29.05 4.17
N GLN A 241 -18.06 -29.65 3.93
CA GLN A 241 -19.16 -29.65 4.90
C GLN A 241 -18.78 -30.39 6.19
N LYS A 242 -18.21 -31.60 6.06
CA LYS A 242 -17.75 -32.40 7.21
C LYS A 242 -16.70 -31.69 8.04
N LEU A 243 -15.79 -30.98 7.36
CA LEU A 243 -14.74 -30.22 8.01
C LEU A 243 -15.28 -28.98 8.74
N ASP A 244 -16.24 -28.27 8.15
CA ASP A 244 -16.88 -27.12 8.82
C ASP A 244 -17.63 -27.58 10.08
N ASP A 245 -18.33 -28.71 10.02
CA ASP A 245 -19.00 -29.27 11.17
C ASP A 245 -18.02 -29.74 12.26
N PHE A 246 -16.89 -30.32 11.88
CA PHE A 246 -15.81 -30.63 12.83
C PHE A 246 -15.21 -29.38 13.48
N LEU A 247 -14.98 -28.33 12.70
CA LEU A 247 -14.43 -27.06 13.20
C LEU A 247 -15.36 -26.39 14.21
N LYS A 248 -16.69 -26.51 14.04
CA LYS A 248 -17.67 -26.02 15.03
C LYS A 248 -17.49 -26.69 16.39
N LEU A 249 -17.10 -27.96 16.44
CA LEU A 249 -16.75 -28.65 17.69
C LEU A 249 -15.51 -28.01 18.36
N LEU A 250 -14.66 -27.39 17.60
CA LEU A 250 -13.48 -26.64 18.08
C LEU A 250 -13.76 -25.14 18.31
N ASN A 251 -15.02 -24.69 18.23
CA ASN A 251 -15.40 -23.28 18.24
C ASN A 251 -14.72 -22.46 17.12
N LEU A 252 -14.47 -23.09 15.98
CA LEU A 252 -13.91 -22.51 14.77
C LEU A 252 -14.92 -22.63 13.62
N SER A 253 -14.68 -21.91 12.54
CA SER A 253 -15.46 -22.02 11.29
C SER A 253 -14.58 -21.73 10.09
N LEU A 254 -14.97 -22.22 8.92
CA LEU A 254 -14.33 -21.86 7.66
C LEU A 254 -14.69 -20.42 7.27
N ASN A 255 -13.74 -19.73 6.67
CA ASN A 255 -13.97 -18.41 6.07
C ASN A 255 -14.67 -18.62 4.71
N LYS A 256 -15.97 -18.41 4.66
CA LYS A 256 -16.80 -18.66 3.45
C LYS A 256 -16.37 -17.84 2.22
N GLU A 257 -15.79 -16.65 2.42
CA GLU A 257 -15.33 -15.81 1.30
C GLU A 257 -14.04 -16.36 0.67
N LYS A 258 -13.20 -17.02 1.46
CA LYS A 258 -11.92 -17.55 1.02
C LYS A 258 -11.95 -19.05 0.74
N THR A 259 -12.97 -19.78 1.22
CA THR A 259 -13.11 -21.22 1.02
C THR A 259 -13.73 -21.49 -0.34
N LYS A 260 -13.05 -22.32 -1.14
CA LYS A 260 -13.48 -22.67 -2.50
C LYS A 260 -13.03 -24.07 -2.87
N VAL A 261 -13.92 -24.80 -3.55
CA VAL A 261 -13.58 -26.03 -4.27
C VAL A 261 -13.33 -25.66 -5.73
N VAL A 262 -12.12 -25.85 -6.20
CA VAL A 262 -11.68 -25.45 -7.56
C VAL A 262 -11.01 -26.61 -8.29
N ASN A 263 -11.21 -26.70 -9.61
CA ASN A 263 -10.39 -27.60 -10.43
C ASN A 263 -8.99 -27.00 -10.61
N ILE A 264 -7.96 -27.84 -10.58
CA ILE A 264 -6.57 -27.39 -10.75
C ILE A 264 -6.34 -26.67 -12.08
N ASN A 265 -7.12 -27.01 -13.14
CA ASN A 265 -6.99 -26.37 -14.45
C ASN A 265 -7.58 -24.95 -14.48
N ASP A 266 -8.52 -24.61 -13.58
CA ASP A 266 -9.03 -23.25 -13.39
C ASP A 266 -8.01 -22.37 -12.62
N GLY A 267 -7.16 -23.02 -11.85
CA GLY A 267 -6.11 -22.41 -11.05
C GLY A 267 -6.59 -21.79 -9.75
N PHE A 268 -5.70 -21.80 -8.77
CA PHE A 268 -5.91 -21.18 -7.46
C PHE A 268 -4.62 -20.55 -6.93
N VAL A 269 -4.74 -19.66 -5.94
CA VAL A 269 -3.60 -19.02 -5.28
C VAL A 269 -3.46 -19.58 -3.87
N PHE A 270 -2.26 -20.09 -3.53
CA PHE A 270 -1.90 -20.54 -2.20
C PHE A 270 -0.52 -19.97 -1.84
N LEU A 271 -0.41 -19.35 -0.67
CA LEU A 271 0.83 -18.72 -0.20
C LEU A 271 1.48 -17.74 -1.22
N GLY A 272 0.66 -17.01 -1.97
CA GLY A 272 1.13 -16.04 -2.97
C GLY A 272 1.66 -16.68 -4.26
N VAL A 273 1.43 -17.98 -4.46
CA VAL A 273 1.74 -18.73 -5.68
C VAL A 273 0.45 -19.17 -6.36
N ARG A 274 0.34 -18.86 -7.64
CA ARG A 274 -0.75 -19.36 -8.48
C ARG A 274 -0.37 -20.70 -9.06
N PHE A 275 -1.21 -21.69 -8.83
CA PHE A 275 -1.13 -23.04 -9.39
C PHE A 275 -2.18 -23.16 -10.49
N PHE A 276 -1.84 -23.78 -11.62
CA PHE A 276 -2.74 -24.06 -12.72
C PHE A 276 -2.21 -25.24 -13.55
N GLY A 277 -2.99 -26.33 -13.63
CA GLY A 277 -2.48 -27.57 -14.17
C GLY A 277 -1.15 -27.96 -13.49
N LYS A 278 -0.15 -28.35 -14.27
CA LYS A 278 1.21 -28.70 -13.77
C LYS A 278 2.12 -27.49 -13.55
N ASN A 279 1.62 -26.29 -13.81
CA ASN A 279 2.44 -25.07 -13.74
C ASN A 279 2.20 -24.30 -12.45
N ARG A 280 3.19 -23.49 -12.09
CA ARG A 280 3.07 -22.51 -11.01
C ARG A 280 3.79 -21.22 -11.35
N CYS A 281 3.26 -20.12 -10.93
CA CYS A 281 3.91 -18.80 -11.00
C CYS A 281 3.61 -17.99 -9.74
N VAL A 282 4.32 -16.91 -9.52
CA VAL A 282 3.96 -15.98 -8.45
C VAL A 282 2.67 -15.26 -8.83
N ASP A 283 1.79 -15.06 -7.87
CA ASP A 283 0.54 -14.34 -8.09
C ASP A 283 0.81 -12.91 -8.55
N ASN A 284 0.06 -12.46 -9.56
CA ASN A 284 0.28 -11.14 -10.16
C ASN A 284 0.15 -9.99 -9.17
N ASP A 285 -0.76 -10.08 -8.19
CA ASP A 285 -0.92 -9.06 -7.16
C ASP A 285 0.37 -8.89 -6.33
N LYS A 286 1.09 -9.98 -6.07
CA LYS A 286 2.38 -9.93 -5.35
C LYS A 286 3.46 -9.30 -6.22
N ILE A 287 3.50 -9.59 -7.52
CA ILE A 287 4.43 -8.94 -8.46
C ILE A 287 4.16 -7.44 -8.54
N GLN A 288 2.89 -7.05 -8.70
CA GLN A 288 2.51 -5.63 -8.73
C GLN A 288 2.84 -4.91 -7.43
N LYS A 289 2.70 -5.59 -6.28
CA LYS A 289 3.11 -5.04 -4.98
C LYS A 289 4.62 -4.78 -4.91
N ILE A 290 5.44 -5.72 -5.41
CA ILE A 290 6.90 -5.55 -5.49
C ILE A 290 7.24 -4.34 -6.37
N ILE A 291 6.64 -4.25 -7.56
CA ILE A 291 6.83 -3.13 -8.49
C ILE A 291 6.41 -1.80 -7.86
N SER A 292 5.26 -1.78 -7.20
CA SER A 292 4.76 -0.60 -6.48
C SER A 292 5.73 -0.15 -5.38
N ASN A 293 6.30 -1.09 -4.62
CA ASN A 293 7.28 -0.79 -3.58
C ASN A 293 8.57 -0.20 -4.19
N LEU A 294 9.08 -0.75 -5.30
CA LEU A 294 10.23 -0.19 -6.02
C LEU A 294 9.98 1.26 -6.45
N HIS A 295 8.78 1.55 -6.98
CA HIS A 295 8.42 2.90 -7.40
C HIS A 295 8.18 3.85 -6.22
N SER A 296 7.59 3.36 -5.12
CA SER A 296 7.38 4.17 -3.90
C SER A 296 8.70 4.58 -3.28
N ALA A 297 9.63 3.65 -3.12
CA ALA A 297 10.98 3.92 -2.63
C ALA A 297 11.67 5.03 -3.43
N SER A 298 11.52 5.04 -4.77
CA SER A 298 12.14 6.06 -5.62
C SER A 298 11.54 7.46 -5.43
N LYS A 299 10.28 7.57 -5.01
CA LYS A 299 9.56 8.85 -4.85
C LYS A 299 9.74 9.47 -3.48
N GLU A 300 10.05 8.69 -2.46
CA GLU A 300 10.23 9.20 -1.10
C GLU A 300 11.40 10.18 -1.02
N LYS A 301 11.26 11.20 -0.15
CA LYS A 301 12.30 12.22 0.09
C LYS A 301 13.45 11.69 0.97
N SER A 302 13.55 10.39 1.19
CA SER A 302 14.63 9.74 1.92
C SER A 302 15.99 10.04 1.28
N ASN A 303 17.07 9.99 2.05
CA ASN A 303 18.41 10.11 1.50
C ASN A 303 18.72 8.91 0.58
N PHE A 304 19.83 8.99 -0.18
CA PHE A 304 20.15 7.95 -1.15
C PHE A 304 20.57 6.63 -0.50
N ILE A 305 21.07 6.66 0.74
CA ILE A 305 21.47 5.48 1.51
C ILE A 305 20.22 4.73 1.98
N ASP A 306 19.26 5.43 2.59
CA ASP A 306 17.99 4.82 3.01
C ASP A 306 17.26 4.15 1.83
N TYR A 307 17.32 4.81 0.66
CA TYR A 307 16.77 4.22 -0.56
C TYR A 307 17.48 2.92 -0.97
N ILE A 308 18.82 2.86 -0.88
CA ILE A 308 19.60 1.64 -1.15
C ILE A 308 19.20 0.53 -0.18
N ASP A 309 19.07 0.84 1.10
CA ASP A 309 18.70 -0.13 2.13
C ASP A 309 17.30 -0.68 1.88
N GLU A 310 16.35 0.17 1.46
CA GLU A 310 15.00 -0.25 1.09
C GLU A 310 15.00 -1.15 -0.16
N ILE A 311 15.77 -0.80 -1.19
CA ILE A 311 15.94 -1.65 -2.38
C ILE A 311 16.56 -2.99 -2.01
N ASN A 312 17.59 -3.01 -1.18
CA ASN A 312 18.23 -4.25 -0.73
C ASN A 312 17.28 -5.13 0.09
N ALA A 313 16.40 -4.54 0.90
CA ALA A 313 15.36 -5.28 1.62
C ALA A 313 14.35 -5.94 0.65
N ILE A 314 13.96 -5.24 -0.42
CA ILE A 314 13.10 -5.80 -1.48
C ILE A 314 13.82 -6.95 -2.21
N LEU A 315 15.09 -6.75 -2.58
CA LEU A 315 15.90 -7.77 -3.24
C LEU A 315 16.12 -9.00 -2.35
N LEU A 316 16.34 -8.82 -1.06
CA LEU A 316 16.46 -9.90 -0.10
C LEU A 316 15.17 -10.73 0.00
N THR A 317 14.01 -10.06 -0.02
CA THR A 317 12.71 -10.73 -0.06
C THR A 317 12.55 -11.56 -1.34
N LEU A 318 12.94 -11.00 -2.49
CA LEU A 318 12.96 -11.72 -3.77
C LEU A 318 13.84 -12.96 -3.70
N LYS A 319 15.08 -12.83 -3.23
CA LYS A 319 16.07 -13.91 -3.09
C LYS A 319 15.56 -15.03 -2.19
N ASN A 320 15.04 -14.68 -1.03
CA ASN A 320 14.67 -15.66 -0.01
C ASN A 320 13.38 -16.40 -0.32
N TYR A 321 12.49 -15.79 -1.09
CA TYR A 321 11.16 -16.34 -1.35
C TYR A 321 10.90 -16.56 -2.85
N TYR A 322 10.79 -15.49 -3.63
CA TYR A 322 10.24 -15.59 -4.98
C TYR A 322 11.14 -16.28 -6.00
N LEU A 323 12.47 -16.05 -5.93
CA LEU A 323 13.43 -16.69 -6.86
C LEU A 323 13.59 -18.20 -6.62
N LYS A 324 13.12 -18.72 -5.51
CA LYS A 324 13.05 -20.18 -5.27
C LYS A 324 11.83 -20.82 -5.97
N ILE A 325 10.87 -20.02 -6.38
CA ILE A 325 9.60 -20.46 -6.97
C ILE A 325 9.55 -20.19 -8.46
N ILE A 326 10.08 -19.03 -8.88
CA ILE A 326 10.03 -18.54 -10.26
C ILE A 326 11.34 -18.90 -10.96
N PRO A 327 11.31 -19.44 -12.18
CA PRO A 327 12.52 -19.60 -13.00
C PRO A 327 13.19 -18.24 -13.27
N PRO A 328 14.55 -18.16 -13.23
CA PRO A 328 15.27 -16.89 -13.43
C PRO A 328 14.96 -16.16 -14.75
N ASN A 329 14.58 -16.90 -15.78
CA ASN A 329 14.28 -16.37 -17.10
C ASN A 329 12.77 -16.15 -17.34
N SER A 330 11.95 -16.13 -16.30
CA SER A 330 10.52 -15.92 -16.43
C SER A 330 10.19 -14.47 -16.82
N PRO A 331 9.08 -14.22 -17.53
CA PRO A 331 8.62 -12.86 -17.83
C PRO A 331 8.42 -12.00 -16.58
N GLN A 332 8.02 -12.61 -15.47
CA GLN A 332 7.84 -11.92 -14.18
C GLN A 332 9.17 -11.36 -13.64
N ILE A 333 10.27 -12.12 -13.74
CA ILE A 333 11.59 -11.65 -13.32
C ILE A 333 12.09 -10.55 -14.26
N THR A 334 11.86 -10.68 -15.56
CA THR A 334 12.20 -9.64 -16.54
C THR A 334 11.48 -8.33 -16.22
N GLN A 335 10.19 -8.38 -15.92
CA GLN A 335 9.40 -7.23 -15.51
C GLN A 335 9.96 -6.57 -14.23
N ILE A 336 10.31 -7.34 -13.20
CA ILE A 336 10.91 -6.81 -11.97
C ILE A 336 12.26 -6.14 -12.26
N LYS A 337 13.10 -6.75 -13.11
CA LYS A 337 14.39 -6.19 -13.55
C LYS A 337 14.24 -4.83 -14.19
N GLU A 338 13.29 -4.68 -15.11
CA GLU A 338 13.00 -3.44 -15.81
C GLU A 338 12.53 -2.34 -14.84
N HIS A 339 11.58 -2.66 -13.96
CA HIS A 339 11.06 -1.71 -12.97
C HIS A 339 12.11 -1.33 -11.92
N LEU A 340 13.03 -2.22 -11.56
CA LEU A 340 14.17 -1.86 -10.71
C LEU A 340 15.04 -0.79 -11.37
N ILE A 341 15.41 -1.00 -12.64
CA ILE A 341 16.21 -0.01 -13.39
C ILE A 341 15.47 1.33 -13.52
N ASP A 342 14.16 1.30 -13.76
CA ASP A 342 13.35 2.53 -13.86
C ASP A 342 13.19 3.26 -12.52
N SER A 343 13.09 2.52 -11.40
CA SER A 343 13.10 3.07 -10.04
C SER A 343 14.42 3.79 -9.74
N LEU A 344 15.54 3.14 -10.06
CA LEU A 344 16.88 3.71 -9.91
C LEU A 344 17.04 4.98 -10.76
N ALA A 345 16.62 4.94 -12.03
CA ALA A 345 16.66 6.08 -12.92
C ALA A 345 15.82 7.26 -12.38
N GLN A 346 14.64 6.98 -11.81
CA GLN A 346 13.80 7.99 -11.19
C GLN A 346 14.49 8.66 -9.99
N LYS A 347 15.08 7.87 -9.11
CA LYS A 347 15.79 8.38 -7.92
C LYS A 347 17.00 9.23 -8.32
N ILE A 348 17.78 8.79 -9.30
CA ILE A 348 18.92 9.53 -9.86
C ILE A 348 18.48 10.89 -10.43
N ALA A 349 17.38 10.92 -11.20
CA ALA A 349 16.84 12.14 -11.77
C ALA A 349 16.45 13.16 -10.68
N LEU A 350 15.77 12.71 -9.62
CA LEU A 350 15.38 13.54 -8.47
C LEU A 350 16.59 14.11 -7.72
N TYR A 351 17.62 13.30 -7.47
CA TYR A 351 18.83 13.75 -6.79
C TYR A 351 19.65 14.73 -7.64
N LYS A 352 19.68 14.52 -8.95
CA LYS A 352 20.30 15.46 -9.89
C LYS A 352 19.54 16.79 -9.97
N GLN A 353 18.23 16.76 -9.90
CA GLN A 353 17.39 17.98 -9.86
C GLN A 353 17.66 18.80 -8.60
N ASN A 354 17.82 18.16 -7.45
CA ASN A 354 18.09 18.79 -6.17
C ASN A 354 19.57 19.17 -5.97
N LYS A 355 20.44 18.87 -6.95
CA LYS A 355 21.90 19.12 -6.90
C LYS A 355 22.61 18.44 -5.72
N THR A 356 22.06 17.40 -5.16
CA THR A 356 22.60 16.68 -3.99
C THR A 356 23.77 15.80 -4.40
N ILE A 357 23.71 15.18 -5.58
CA ILE A 357 24.76 14.39 -6.21
C ILE A 357 24.97 14.90 -7.63
N ASN A 358 26.21 15.22 -8.00
CA ASN A 358 26.48 15.94 -9.25
C ASN A 358 27.21 15.10 -10.31
N SER A 359 27.93 14.07 -9.94
CA SER A 359 28.75 13.28 -10.89
C SER A 359 28.19 11.88 -11.13
N LYS A 360 28.41 11.36 -12.35
CA LYS A 360 28.08 9.96 -12.67
C LYS A 360 28.88 8.98 -11.78
N LYS A 361 30.11 9.34 -11.43
CA LYS A 361 31.00 8.53 -10.58
C LYS A 361 30.43 8.33 -9.16
N GLU A 362 29.86 9.38 -8.57
CA GLU A 362 29.21 9.29 -7.25
C GLU A 362 28.00 8.34 -7.29
N PHE A 363 27.16 8.44 -8.32
CA PHE A 363 26.05 7.51 -8.47
C PHE A 363 26.53 6.06 -8.62
N THR A 364 27.62 5.82 -9.35
CA THR A 364 28.20 4.48 -9.48
C THR A 364 28.56 3.92 -8.11
N ILE A 365 29.27 4.68 -7.26
CA ILE A 365 29.69 4.27 -5.91
C ILE A 365 28.46 3.91 -5.04
N TYR A 366 27.39 4.68 -5.15
CA TYR A 366 26.16 4.37 -4.42
C TYR A 366 25.47 3.12 -4.95
N LEU A 367 25.33 2.98 -6.26
CA LEU A 367 24.65 1.83 -6.88
C LEU A 367 25.42 0.52 -6.71
N GLU A 368 26.72 0.54 -6.59
CA GLU A 368 27.54 -0.66 -6.27
C GLU A 368 27.20 -1.28 -4.91
N LYS A 369 26.54 -0.54 -4.00
CA LYS A 369 26.05 -1.07 -2.71
C LYS A 369 24.74 -1.86 -2.83
N ILE A 370 24.09 -1.85 -3.99
CA ILE A 370 22.87 -2.63 -4.24
C ILE A 370 23.25 -4.08 -4.60
N ASP A 371 22.59 -5.05 -3.99
CA ASP A 371 22.79 -6.47 -4.28
C ASP A 371 22.17 -6.89 -5.63
N PHE A 372 22.68 -6.29 -6.72
CA PHE A 372 22.25 -6.63 -8.08
C PHE A 372 22.41 -8.11 -8.42
N GLY A 373 23.35 -8.81 -7.76
CA GLY A 373 23.59 -10.23 -7.96
C GLY A 373 22.37 -11.12 -7.67
N VAL A 374 21.37 -10.60 -6.99
CA VAL A 374 20.08 -11.26 -6.79
C VAL A 374 19.33 -11.47 -8.11
N LEU A 375 19.39 -10.51 -9.02
CA LEU A 375 18.59 -10.51 -10.26
C LEU A 375 19.44 -10.63 -11.52
N PHE A 376 20.70 -10.19 -11.50
CA PHE A 376 21.55 -10.08 -12.68
C PHE A 376 22.82 -10.92 -12.51
N GLY A 377 23.35 -11.45 -13.62
CA GLY A 377 24.67 -12.09 -13.63
C GLY A 377 25.79 -11.07 -13.35
N GLN A 378 26.90 -11.52 -12.76
CA GLN A 378 28.01 -10.63 -12.40
C GLN A 378 28.54 -9.80 -13.57
N ASN A 379 28.57 -10.37 -14.77
CA ASN A 379 29.02 -9.70 -15.99
C ASN A 379 28.07 -8.59 -16.45
N GLU A 380 26.79 -8.66 -16.07
CA GLU A 380 25.75 -7.68 -16.47
C GLU A 380 25.65 -6.48 -15.51
N ILE A 381 26.17 -6.59 -14.29
CA ILE A 381 25.94 -5.59 -13.21
C ILE A 381 26.44 -4.21 -13.64
N LYS A 382 27.64 -4.10 -14.19
CA LYS A 382 28.21 -2.83 -14.65
C LYS A 382 27.35 -2.16 -15.72
N ASP A 383 26.84 -2.95 -16.66
CA ASP A 383 25.98 -2.47 -17.75
C ASP A 383 24.64 -1.99 -17.19
N LYS A 384 24.07 -2.68 -16.20
CA LYS A 384 22.80 -2.29 -15.56
C LYS A 384 22.95 -1.01 -14.72
N ILE A 385 24.06 -0.85 -13.99
CA ILE A 385 24.39 0.40 -13.30
C ILE A 385 24.54 1.55 -14.30
N THR A 386 25.28 1.33 -15.37
CA THR A 386 25.46 2.33 -16.43
C THR A 386 24.14 2.71 -17.09
N LEU A 387 23.29 1.72 -17.37
CA LEU A 387 21.96 1.92 -17.93
C LEU A 387 21.06 2.75 -16.99
N ALA A 388 21.04 2.43 -15.70
CA ALA A 388 20.25 3.18 -14.72
C ALA A 388 20.70 4.64 -14.63
N ILE A 389 22.02 4.89 -14.61
CA ILE A 389 22.58 6.24 -14.60
C ILE A 389 22.21 7.00 -15.89
N THR A 390 22.36 6.37 -17.05
CA THR A 390 22.03 6.99 -18.34
C THR A 390 20.55 7.36 -18.42
N LYS A 391 19.66 6.43 -18.15
CA LYS A 391 18.21 6.67 -18.09
C LYS A 391 17.85 7.78 -17.07
N GLY A 392 18.52 7.82 -15.91
CA GLY A 392 18.31 8.85 -14.89
C GLY A 392 18.71 10.25 -15.37
N TYR A 393 19.83 10.36 -16.06
CA TYR A 393 20.28 11.63 -16.66
C TYR A 393 19.35 12.06 -17.79
N ASP A 394 18.91 11.17 -18.68
CA ASP A 394 17.99 11.46 -19.76
C ASP A 394 16.65 11.95 -19.19
N LYS A 395 16.15 11.31 -18.16
CA LYS A 395 14.92 11.70 -17.47
C LYS A 395 15.05 13.07 -16.80
N TYR A 396 16.19 13.37 -16.17
CA TYR A 396 16.49 14.70 -15.63
C TYR A 396 16.50 15.76 -16.72
N LEU A 397 17.16 15.50 -17.87
CA LEU A 397 17.26 16.45 -18.97
C LEU A 397 15.88 16.72 -19.60
N SER A 398 15.05 15.71 -19.78
CA SER A 398 13.69 15.86 -20.31
C SER A 398 12.80 16.67 -19.36
N GLN A 399 12.88 16.44 -18.06
CA GLN A 399 12.16 17.23 -17.05
C GLN A 399 12.63 18.69 -17.04
N LYS A 400 13.94 18.93 -17.10
CA LYS A 400 14.52 20.28 -17.17
C LYS A 400 14.11 21.03 -18.44
N SER A 401 14.02 20.35 -19.57
CA SER A 401 13.51 20.92 -20.84
C SER A 401 12.04 21.32 -20.67
N TYR A 402 11.20 20.41 -20.15
CA TYR A 402 9.79 20.68 -19.89
C TYR A 402 9.58 21.87 -18.92
N ASP A 403 10.35 21.93 -17.83
CA ASP A 403 10.29 23.03 -16.87
C ASP A 403 10.72 24.36 -17.50
N ASN A 404 11.74 24.36 -18.35
CA ASN A 404 12.17 25.55 -19.08
C ASN A 404 11.12 26.02 -20.09
N ASP A 405 10.48 25.10 -20.81
CA ASP A 405 9.42 25.44 -21.74
C ASP A 405 8.16 25.89 -21.00
N SER A 406 7.82 25.27 -19.87
CA SER A 406 6.73 25.70 -19.00
C SER A 406 7.02 27.08 -18.39
N ARG A 407 8.27 27.37 -17.98
CA ARG A 407 8.68 28.71 -17.52
C ARG A 407 8.57 29.75 -18.62
N LYS A 408 9.02 29.44 -19.84
CA LYS A 408 8.85 30.32 -21.00
C LYS A 408 7.38 30.56 -21.35
N ILE A 409 6.55 29.52 -21.28
CA ILE A 409 5.11 29.62 -21.49
C ILE A 409 4.47 30.47 -20.38
N ASN A 410 4.84 30.24 -19.10
CA ASN A 410 4.35 31.04 -17.98
C ASN A 410 4.86 32.48 -18.01
N GLN A 411 6.10 32.72 -18.42
CA GLN A 411 6.62 34.08 -18.66
C GLN A 411 5.84 34.78 -19.78
N LYS A 412 5.55 34.07 -20.89
CA LYS A 412 4.70 34.59 -21.96
C LYS A 412 3.27 34.83 -21.46
N ARG A 413 2.68 33.86 -20.71
CA ARG A 413 1.35 34.04 -20.09
C ARG A 413 1.32 35.23 -19.15
N ASN A 414 2.29 35.40 -18.26
CA ASN A 414 2.39 36.53 -17.35
C ASN A 414 2.61 37.85 -18.11
N PHE A 415 3.45 37.84 -19.15
CA PHE A 415 3.62 38.99 -20.03
C PHE A 415 2.31 39.37 -20.73
N TYR A 416 1.57 38.39 -21.26
CA TYR A 416 0.25 38.63 -21.87
C TYR A 416 -0.79 39.01 -20.81
N ALA A 417 -0.80 38.40 -19.63
CA ALA A 417 -1.71 38.75 -18.54
C ALA A 417 -1.45 40.18 -18.04
N THR A 418 -0.18 40.58 -17.90
CA THR A 418 0.18 41.97 -17.55
C THR A 418 -0.23 42.95 -18.66
N LYS A 419 -0.12 42.52 -19.93
CA LYS A 419 -0.56 43.31 -21.05
C LYS A 419 -2.08 43.41 -21.11
N ILE A 420 -2.81 42.33 -20.79
CA ILE A 420 -4.28 42.33 -20.71
C ILE A 420 -4.77 43.14 -19.51
N ALA A 421 -4.08 43.09 -18.35
CA ALA A 421 -4.41 43.91 -17.20
C ALA A 421 -4.19 45.42 -17.44
N SER A 422 -3.44 45.78 -18.47
CA SER A 422 -3.29 47.18 -18.94
C SER A 422 -4.35 47.58 -19.94
N ASP A 423 -5.14 46.64 -20.47
CA ASP A 423 -6.23 46.91 -21.40
C ASP A 423 -7.39 47.60 -20.65
N SER A 424 -7.73 48.77 -21.06
CA SER A 424 -8.83 49.54 -20.46
C SER A 424 -10.12 49.36 -21.24
N THR A 425 -11.21 49.29 -20.53
CA THR A 425 -12.54 49.43 -21.11
C THR A 425 -12.76 50.90 -21.44
N LEU A 426 -13.05 51.20 -22.70
CA LEU A 426 -13.40 52.53 -23.11
C LEU A 426 -14.93 52.73 -22.86
N HIS A 427 -15.25 53.49 -21.81
CA HIS A 427 -16.61 53.84 -21.47
C HIS A 427 -16.97 55.21 -22.07
N ILE A 428 -18.00 55.25 -22.93
CA ILE A 428 -18.48 56.46 -23.61
C ILE A 428 -19.86 56.78 -23.09
N ASN A 429 -19.94 57.78 -22.19
CA ASN A 429 -21.16 58.21 -21.51
C ASN A 429 -21.56 59.64 -21.79
N GLN A 430 -20.87 60.33 -22.72
CA GLN A 430 -21.16 61.75 -23.06
C GLN A 430 -22.10 61.85 -24.25
N ILE A 431 -23.11 62.71 -24.10
CA ILE A 431 -24.11 63.00 -25.15
C ILE A 431 -23.47 63.78 -26.29
N GLY A 432 -23.84 63.46 -27.53
CA GLY A 432 -23.44 64.19 -28.73
C GLY A 432 -22.00 63.96 -29.18
N VAL A 433 -21.35 62.87 -28.74
CA VAL A 433 -20.00 62.51 -29.20
C VAL A 433 -20.05 61.55 -30.38
N HIS A 434 -19.00 61.64 -31.20
CA HIS A 434 -18.75 60.78 -32.32
C HIS A 434 -17.46 59.99 -32.10
N LEU A 435 -17.56 58.63 -32.10
CA LEU A 435 -16.41 57.76 -32.06
C LEU A 435 -15.94 57.48 -33.50
N GLY A 436 -14.75 57.95 -33.82
CA GLY A 436 -14.08 57.77 -35.11
C GLY A 436 -12.79 57.00 -34.99
N LEU A 437 -12.15 56.74 -36.13
CA LEU A 437 -10.84 56.10 -36.22
C LEU A 437 -9.83 57.08 -36.86
N SER A 438 -8.65 57.21 -36.30
CA SER A 438 -7.52 57.93 -36.90
C SER A 438 -6.23 57.08 -36.73
N LYS A 439 -5.67 56.65 -37.84
CA LYS A 439 -4.50 55.70 -37.82
C LYS A 439 -4.75 54.49 -36.92
N ASN A 440 -4.04 54.34 -35.86
CA ASN A 440 -4.14 53.23 -34.88
C ASN A 440 -4.76 53.64 -33.56
N LYS A 441 -5.68 54.65 -33.58
CA LYS A 441 -6.33 55.23 -32.39
C LYS A 441 -7.82 55.36 -32.60
N PHE A 442 -8.60 55.05 -31.57
CA PHE A 442 -9.97 55.51 -31.44
C PHE A 442 -9.98 56.99 -31.09
N VAL A 443 -10.77 57.77 -31.74
CA VAL A 443 -10.86 59.24 -31.57
C VAL A 443 -12.28 59.61 -31.20
N ILE A 444 -12.46 60.19 -30.03
CA ILE A 444 -13.74 60.77 -29.61
C ILE A 444 -13.77 62.22 -30.02
N LYS A 445 -14.75 62.59 -30.85
CA LYS A 445 -15.00 63.96 -31.30
C LYS A 445 -16.28 64.48 -30.65
N GLN A 446 -16.24 65.73 -30.21
CA GLN A 446 -17.38 66.45 -29.72
C GLN A 446 -17.44 67.81 -30.42
N TYR A 447 -18.61 68.19 -30.98
CA TYR A 447 -18.78 69.40 -31.78
C TYR A 447 -17.71 69.56 -32.90
N GLY A 448 -17.34 68.43 -33.54
CA GLY A 448 -16.38 68.45 -34.64
C GLY A 448 -14.90 68.50 -34.24
N LYS A 449 -14.60 68.74 -32.97
CA LYS A 449 -13.21 68.79 -32.45
C LYS A 449 -12.83 67.49 -31.74
N ILE A 450 -11.54 67.09 -31.83
CA ILE A 450 -11.02 65.94 -31.14
C ILE A 450 -11.02 66.23 -29.63
N TYR A 451 -11.74 65.38 -28.86
CA TYR A 451 -11.83 65.50 -27.40
C TYR A 451 -10.83 64.57 -26.70
N LYS A 452 -10.75 63.31 -27.14
CA LYS A 452 -9.80 62.32 -26.60
C LYS A 452 -9.39 61.31 -27.66
N GLU A 453 -8.19 60.77 -27.50
CA GLU A 453 -7.66 59.69 -28.35
C GLU A 453 -7.20 58.51 -27.49
N PHE A 454 -7.44 57.29 -27.94
CA PHE A 454 -7.09 56.06 -27.27
C PHE A 454 -6.42 55.09 -28.23
N PRO A 455 -5.17 54.61 -27.96
CA PRO A 455 -4.54 53.57 -28.78
C PRO A 455 -5.42 52.31 -28.83
N ILE A 456 -5.67 51.77 -29.99
CA ILE A 456 -6.50 50.57 -30.18
C ILE A 456 -5.96 49.40 -29.39
N SER A 457 -4.63 49.26 -29.32
CA SER A 457 -3.96 48.18 -28.57
C SER A 457 -4.19 48.18 -27.05
N LYS A 458 -4.75 49.26 -26.50
CA LYS A 458 -5.09 49.39 -25.09
C LYS A 458 -6.57 49.21 -24.78
N ILE A 459 -7.36 48.93 -25.78
CA ILE A 459 -8.82 48.80 -25.60
C ILE A 459 -9.24 47.37 -25.92
N SER A 460 -9.83 46.68 -24.96
CA SER A 460 -10.36 45.32 -25.10
C SER A 460 -11.91 45.33 -25.25
N ARG A 461 -12.55 46.39 -24.77
CA ARG A 461 -14.01 46.51 -24.78
C ARG A 461 -14.41 47.98 -24.86
N ILE A 462 -15.48 48.27 -25.58
CA ILE A 462 -16.10 49.61 -25.62
C ILE A 462 -17.50 49.46 -25.04
N ILE A 463 -17.84 50.32 -24.07
CA ILE A 463 -19.19 50.42 -23.50
C ILE A 463 -19.77 51.75 -23.90
N VAL A 464 -20.97 51.71 -24.50
CA VAL A 464 -21.74 52.89 -24.93
C VAL A 464 -23.00 52.94 -24.07
N ASP A 465 -23.05 53.93 -23.21
CA ASP A 465 -24.18 54.11 -22.28
C ASP A 465 -25.00 55.39 -22.56
N SER A 466 -25.09 55.76 -23.82
CA SER A 466 -25.91 56.92 -24.26
C SER A 466 -26.52 56.69 -25.63
N GLU A 467 -27.79 57.03 -25.78
CA GLU A 467 -28.54 56.92 -27.02
C GLU A 467 -28.08 57.93 -28.10
N HIS A 468 -27.32 58.97 -27.72
CA HIS A 468 -26.90 60.06 -28.62
C HIS A 468 -25.44 60.00 -29.02
N ILE A 469 -24.89 58.78 -29.14
CA ILE A 469 -23.53 58.54 -29.59
C ILE A 469 -23.56 57.99 -31.01
N SER A 470 -22.69 58.52 -31.87
CA SER A 470 -22.50 58.00 -33.21
C SER A 470 -21.18 57.26 -33.35
N LEU A 471 -21.19 56.16 -34.08
CA LEU A 471 -20.00 55.35 -34.39
C LEU A 471 -19.74 55.36 -35.88
N SER A 472 -18.48 55.58 -36.30
CA SER A 472 -18.15 55.41 -37.72
C SER A 472 -18.11 53.91 -38.11
N SER A 473 -18.48 53.60 -39.36
CA SER A 473 -18.31 52.24 -39.89
C SER A 473 -16.88 51.70 -39.81
N ALA A 474 -15.91 52.62 -39.91
CA ALA A 474 -14.49 52.30 -39.78
C ALA A 474 -14.13 51.79 -38.36
N VAL A 475 -14.79 52.36 -37.29
CA VAL A 475 -14.65 51.88 -35.93
C VAL A 475 -15.24 50.50 -35.79
N ILE A 476 -16.44 50.28 -36.28
CA ILE A 476 -17.11 48.99 -36.24
C ILE A 476 -16.23 47.92 -36.95
N TRP A 477 -15.77 48.19 -38.15
CA TRP A 477 -14.89 47.29 -38.90
C TRP A 477 -13.60 47.00 -38.13
N ARG A 478 -12.97 48.01 -37.53
CA ARG A 478 -11.74 47.84 -36.73
C ARG A 478 -11.95 47.03 -35.47
N CYS A 479 -13.04 47.27 -34.76
CA CYS A 479 -13.43 46.51 -33.59
C CYS A 479 -13.63 45.00 -33.92
N VAL A 480 -14.32 44.72 -35.03
CA VAL A 480 -14.51 43.35 -35.51
C VAL A 480 -13.17 42.70 -35.82
N LYS A 481 -12.25 43.39 -36.54
CA LYS A 481 -10.91 42.90 -36.89
C LYS A 481 -10.03 42.61 -35.67
N GLU A 482 -10.07 43.49 -34.68
CA GLU A 482 -9.26 43.37 -33.44
C GLU A 482 -9.96 42.59 -32.33
N LYS A 483 -11.16 42.06 -32.60
CA LYS A 483 -12.02 41.33 -31.65
C LYS A 483 -12.34 42.15 -30.38
N ILE A 484 -12.55 43.45 -30.54
CA ILE A 484 -13.00 44.37 -29.49
C ILE A 484 -14.52 44.35 -29.49
N HIS A 485 -15.14 44.05 -28.35
CA HIS A 485 -16.59 44.03 -28.20
C HIS A 485 -17.11 45.44 -27.98
N ILE A 486 -18.26 45.77 -28.56
CA ILE A 486 -18.98 47.01 -28.29
C ILE A 486 -20.32 46.64 -27.66
N ASP A 487 -20.50 47.00 -26.40
CA ASP A 487 -21.73 46.80 -25.66
C ASP A 487 -22.52 48.11 -25.54
N PHE A 488 -23.79 48.07 -25.88
CA PHE A 488 -24.73 49.14 -25.68
C PHE A 488 -25.55 48.84 -24.43
N ILE A 489 -25.46 49.70 -23.44
CA ILE A 489 -26.13 49.51 -22.15
C ILE A 489 -27.19 50.60 -21.93
N ASP A 490 -28.23 50.26 -21.19
CA ASP A 490 -29.28 51.20 -20.79
C ASP A 490 -28.89 51.98 -19.51
N LYS A 491 -29.75 52.85 -19.07
CA LYS A 491 -29.62 53.66 -17.84
C LYS A 491 -29.51 52.84 -16.56
N HIS A 492 -29.83 51.55 -16.62
CA HIS A 492 -29.69 50.59 -15.51
C HIS A 492 -28.44 49.71 -15.63
N TYR A 493 -27.52 50.04 -16.56
CA TYR A 493 -26.30 49.28 -16.88
C TYR A 493 -26.55 47.87 -17.42
N VAL A 494 -27.76 47.61 -17.95
CA VAL A 494 -28.11 46.33 -18.59
C VAL A 494 -27.80 46.41 -20.08
N PRO A 495 -26.98 45.52 -20.64
CA PRO A 495 -26.72 45.48 -22.08
C PRO A 495 -28.00 45.12 -22.85
N TYR A 496 -28.40 45.97 -23.81
CA TYR A 496 -29.50 45.68 -24.70
C TYR A 496 -29.05 45.32 -26.12
N ALA A 497 -27.79 45.58 -26.47
CA ALA A 497 -27.17 45.14 -27.71
C ALA A 497 -25.67 44.95 -27.52
N THR A 498 -25.08 43.97 -28.20
CA THR A 498 -23.64 43.77 -28.27
C THR A 498 -23.22 43.52 -29.71
N LEU A 499 -22.21 44.23 -30.17
CA LEU A 499 -21.60 44.04 -31.47
C LEU A 499 -20.36 43.19 -31.31
N LEU A 500 -20.38 42.00 -31.93
CA LEU A 500 -19.31 41.02 -31.90
C LEU A 500 -18.81 40.73 -33.33
N ALA A 501 -17.57 40.27 -33.43
CA ALA A 501 -17.05 39.73 -34.71
C ALA A 501 -17.84 38.46 -35.07
N TYR A 502 -18.32 38.37 -36.32
CA TYR A 502 -19.10 37.24 -36.86
C TYR A 502 -18.47 35.86 -36.53
N ASN A 503 -17.15 35.79 -36.50
CA ASN A 503 -16.38 34.54 -36.19
C ASN A 503 -15.97 34.44 -34.70
N SER A 504 -16.38 35.30 -33.81
CA SER A 504 -15.96 35.28 -32.40
C SER A 504 -16.77 34.29 -31.55
N ALA A 505 -18.01 33.98 -31.92
CA ALA A 505 -18.72 32.82 -31.41
C ALA A 505 -18.52 31.69 -32.42
N SER A 506 -17.83 30.60 -32.03
CA SER A 506 -17.73 29.45 -32.93
C SER A 506 -19.13 28.88 -33.11
N THR A 507 -19.78 29.23 -34.22
CA THR A 507 -21.09 28.70 -34.63
C THR A 507 -21.13 27.17 -34.54
N GLN A 508 -19.98 26.51 -34.76
CA GLN A 508 -19.82 25.07 -34.56
C GLN A 508 -19.97 24.64 -33.08
N THR A 509 -19.42 25.40 -32.12
CA THR A 509 -19.53 25.06 -30.70
C THR A 509 -20.94 25.27 -30.21
N THR A 510 -21.59 26.40 -30.59
CA THR A 510 -23.00 26.69 -30.24
C THR A 510 -23.93 25.67 -30.89
N HIS A 511 -23.69 25.30 -32.14
CA HIS A 511 -24.48 24.27 -32.83
C HIS A 511 -24.31 22.89 -32.20
N LYS A 512 -23.07 22.52 -31.85
CA LYS A 512 -22.79 21.27 -31.10
C LYS A 512 -23.41 21.26 -29.71
N GLN A 513 -23.40 22.38 -29.01
CA GLN A 513 -24.06 22.51 -27.71
C GLN A 513 -25.60 22.41 -27.84
N ALA A 514 -26.19 23.00 -28.88
CA ALA A 514 -27.62 22.86 -29.16
C ALA A 514 -28.00 21.42 -29.54
N MET A 515 -27.15 20.69 -30.25
CA MET A 515 -27.34 19.26 -30.56
C MET A 515 -27.26 18.34 -29.33
N LEU A 516 -26.63 18.77 -28.24
CA LEU A 516 -26.52 18.00 -27.00
C LEU A 516 -27.77 18.17 -26.11
N LEU A 517 -28.63 19.16 -26.37
CA LEU A 517 -29.86 19.38 -25.62
C LEU A 517 -30.76 18.14 -25.73
N ASN A 518 -31.24 17.66 -24.56
CA ASN A 518 -32.12 16.49 -24.44
C ASN A 518 -31.45 15.13 -24.84
N THR A 519 -30.16 15.06 -24.82
CA THR A 519 -29.42 13.79 -25.03
C THR A 519 -28.80 13.28 -23.73
N PRO A 520 -28.48 11.97 -23.60
CA PRO A 520 -27.74 11.43 -22.44
C PRO A 520 -26.38 12.11 -22.23
N ALA A 521 -25.76 12.64 -23.27
CA ALA A 521 -24.49 13.37 -23.18
C ALA A 521 -24.63 14.70 -22.43
N GLN A 522 -25.79 15.34 -22.46
CA GLN A 522 -26.08 16.54 -21.65
C GLN A 522 -26.02 16.21 -20.16
N LEU A 523 -26.66 15.11 -19.76
CA LEU A 523 -26.67 14.68 -18.35
C LEU A 523 -25.26 14.32 -17.87
N TYR A 524 -24.50 13.60 -18.69
CA TYR A 524 -23.11 13.25 -18.42
C TYR A 524 -22.21 14.48 -18.20
N LEU A 525 -22.32 15.47 -19.09
CA LEU A 525 -21.58 16.73 -18.95
C LEU A 525 -21.99 17.50 -17.70
N ALA A 526 -23.28 17.62 -17.43
CA ALA A 526 -23.80 18.30 -16.24
C ALA A 526 -23.29 17.62 -14.96
N THR A 527 -23.32 16.30 -14.88
CA THR A 527 -22.81 15.51 -13.75
C THR A 527 -21.32 15.75 -13.56
N SER A 528 -20.54 15.71 -14.64
CA SER A 528 -19.08 15.94 -14.60
C SER A 528 -18.73 17.36 -14.10
N PHE A 529 -19.50 18.38 -14.48
CA PHE A 529 -19.32 19.75 -13.97
C PHE A 529 -19.65 19.86 -12.48
N VAL A 530 -20.73 19.21 -12.02
CA VAL A 530 -21.11 19.20 -10.60
C VAL A 530 -20.06 18.46 -9.76
N GLU A 531 -19.59 17.29 -10.23
CA GLU A 531 -18.51 16.54 -9.56
C GLU A 531 -17.21 17.32 -9.47
N ALA A 532 -16.81 18.00 -10.55
CA ALA A 532 -15.62 18.84 -10.54
C ALA A 532 -15.77 20.03 -9.57
N LYS A 533 -16.95 20.63 -9.50
CA LYS A 533 -17.25 21.72 -8.56
C LYS A 533 -17.21 21.25 -7.10
N ILE A 534 -17.81 20.09 -6.80
CA ILE A 534 -17.79 19.49 -5.45
C ILE A 534 -16.34 19.16 -5.07
N LYS A 535 -15.56 18.53 -5.95
CA LYS A 535 -14.14 18.23 -5.69
C LYS A 535 -13.28 19.47 -5.42
N ASN A 536 -13.57 20.58 -6.08
CA ASN A 536 -12.85 21.83 -5.87
C ASN A 536 -13.30 22.61 -4.61
N GLN A 537 -14.48 22.29 -4.06
CA GLN A 537 -14.98 22.90 -2.81
C GLN A 537 -14.62 22.09 -1.57
N THR A 538 -14.20 20.84 -1.72
CA THR A 538 -13.77 19.94 -0.63
C THR A 538 -12.25 19.88 -0.43
N ASN A 539 -11.49 20.58 -1.24
CA ASN A 539 -10.05 20.87 -1.07
C ASN A 539 -9.89 22.32 -0.59
#